data_13dfc29485f51093c2d8f8599a14b39a
#
_entry.id   13dfc29485f51093c2d8f8599a14b39a
#
_cell.length_a   1.000
_cell.length_b   1.000
_cell.length_c   1.000
_cell.angle_alpha   90.00
_cell.angle_beta   90.00
_cell.angle_gamma   90.00
#
_symmetry.space_group_name_H-M   'P 1'
#
loop_
_entity.id
_entity.type
_entity.pdbx_description
1 polymer ?
#
loop_
_entity_poly.entity_id
_entity_poly.type
_entity_poly.pdbx_seq_one_letter_code
_entity_poly.pdbx_strand_id
1 'polypeptide(L)'
;MKKSPQRIIAHFDLDSFFVSVEVLNNPSLKGKPVFVGGSERGVVSSCSYEARKFGIHSGMPSKKALQLCPQAIALKGSYADYGKFSRWVTNIIAAKAPLFQKASVDEFYLDLTGMDTFFNPLQWTIDLRQQIIDETQLPISFGMGSNKMIAKMATNEAKPNGYLQVPFGKEKEFLASLPVNKIPGVGDQTYEILKAMGIYTINDISLQTKEVLEERLGKWGTDLWNKSFGLHNSEVRQYREAKSISSENTFNENKTDPVFLMSELVRLTEKIAFELRQDGKAAGCVAVKIRYPDFETTSRQTTIPLTCADDEIIPVVKELFHKLYKKGKPIRLLGVRLSELTNEAVQANLFNNVERKNDLYKAIDDVKNRFGKMKLKRASSG
;
A
#
# COMPACT_ATOMS: atom_id res chain seq x y z
N MET A 1 3.91 38.84 16.96
CA MET A 1 4.01 37.39 16.71
C MET A 1 3.75 37.13 15.23
N LYS A 2 4.72 36.63 14.44
CA LYS A 2 4.48 36.20 13.06
C LYS A 2 3.56 34.98 13.16
N LYS A 3 2.34 35.06 12.60
CA LYS A 3 1.48 33.88 12.45
C LYS A 3 2.26 32.79 11.67
N SER A 4 2.31 31.58 12.22
CA SER A 4 2.86 30.46 11.47
C SER A 4 2.20 30.42 10.09
N PRO A 5 2.96 30.16 9.00
CA PRO A 5 2.38 30.12 7.67
C PRO A 5 1.25 29.08 7.63
N GLN A 6 0.17 29.44 6.99
CA GLN A 6 -0.96 28.55 6.78
C GLN A 6 -0.51 27.38 5.94
N ARG A 7 -0.71 26.15 6.43
CA ARG A 7 -0.36 24.94 5.66
C ARG A 7 -1.28 24.80 4.45
N ILE A 8 -0.68 24.47 3.31
CA ILE A 8 -1.37 24.20 2.04
C ILE A 8 -0.90 22.84 1.55
N ILE A 9 -1.76 21.85 1.66
CA ILE A 9 -1.48 20.46 1.26
C ILE A 9 -2.35 20.07 0.10
N ALA A 10 -1.74 19.56 -0.98
CA ALA A 10 -2.45 18.93 -2.08
C ALA A 10 -2.27 17.39 -1.99
N HIS A 11 -3.32 16.65 -2.31
CA HIS A 11 -3.29 15.20 -2.44
C HIS A 11 -3.72 14.83 -3.85
N PHE A 12 -2.89 14.11 -4.59
CA PHE A 12 -3.17 13.57 -5.91
C PHE A 12 -3.42 12.07 -5.83
N ASP A 13 -4.34 11.57 -6.66
CA ASP A 13 -4.68 10.16 -6.74
C ASP A 13 -5.09 9.80 -8.17
N LEU A 14 -4.40 8.83 -8.77
CA LEU A 14 -4.68 8.33 -10.13
C LEU A 14 -6.00 7.56 -10.14
N ASP A 15 -6.95 7.99 -10.96
CA ASP A 15 -8.30 7.43 -10.99
C ASP A 15 -8.32 6.01 -11.56
N SER A 16 -8.83 5.06 -10.78
CA SER A 16 -8.89 3.62 -11.15
C SER A 16 -7.58 3.11 -11.76
N PHE A 17 -6.45 3.49 -11.18
CA PHE A 17 -5.11 3.47 -11.75
C PHE A 17 -4.81 2.24 -12.61
N PHE A 18 -4.90 1.02 -12.06
CA PHE A 18 -4.56 -0.19 -12.81
C PHE A 18 -5.48 -0.37 -14.03
N VAL A 19 -6.78 -0.13 -13.87
CA VAL A 19 -7.72 -0.20 -15.00
C VAL A 19 -7.41 0.87 -16.04
N SER A 20 -7.04 2.09 -15.63
CA SER A 20 -6.69 3.17 -16.54
C SER A 20 -5.45 2.81 -17.39
N VAL A 21 -4.45 2.17 -16.80
CA VAL A 21 -3.29 1.64 -17.55
C VAL A 21 -3.70 0.53 -18.51
N GLU A 22 -4.57 -0.39 -18.11
CA GLU A 22 -5.07 -1.45 -19.00
C GLU A 22 -5.88 -0.87 -20.17
N VAL A 23 -6.66 0.20 -19.95
CA VAL A 23 -7.39 0.92 -21.01
C VAL A 23 -6.44 1.60 -21.98
N LEU A 24 -5.32 2.17 -21.52
CA LEU A 24 -4.29 2.73 -22.41
C LEU A 24 -3.66 1.63 -23.29
N ASN A 25 -3.38 0.48 -22.71
CA ASN A 25 -2.83 -0.66 -23.45
C ASN A 25 -3.86 -1.31 -24.39
N ASN A 26 -5.15 -1.26 -24.03
CA ASN A 26 -6.25 -1.80 -24.83
C ASN A 26 -7.48 -0.88 -24.79
N PRO A 27 -7.60 0.07 -25.74
CA PRO A 27 -8.70 1.03 -25.80
C PRO A 27 -10.11 0.41 -25.89
N SER A 28 -10.23 -0.84 -26.33
CA SER A 28 -11.52 -1.55 -26.40
C SER A 28 -12.18 -1.77 -25.04
N LEU A 29 -11.45 -1.61 -23.94
CA LEU A 29 -11.94 -1.72 -22.56
C LEU A 29 -12.65 -0.45 -22.07
N LYS A 30 -12.44 0.68 -22.75
CA LYS A 30 -13.04 1.98 -22.36
C LYS A 30 -14.56 1.90 -22.29
N GLY A 31 -15.12 2.41 -21.19
CA GLY A 31 -16.57 2.45 -20.97
C GLY A 31 -17.20 1.11 -20.57
N LYS A 32 -16.39 0.05 -20.37
CA LYS A 32 -16.89 -1.27 -19.96
C LYS A 32 -16.68 -1.49 -18.46
N PRO A 33 -17.50 -2.35 -17.81
CA PRO A 33 -17.22 -2.82 -16.47
C PRO A 33 -16.00 -3.73 -16.49
N VAL A 34 -14.86 -3.21 -16.01
CA VAL A 34 -13.57 -3.91 -15.97
C VAL A 34 -13.04 -3.92 -14.55
N PHE A 35 -12.39 -4.99 -14.14
CA PHE A 35 -11.58 -4.98 -12.94
C PHE A 35 -10.27 -5.75 -13.13
N VAL A 36 -9.22 -5.29 -12.47
CA VAL A 36 -7.96 -5.99 -12.32
C VAL A 36 -8.05 -6.83 -11.05
N GLY A 37 -7.88 -8.13 -11.18
CA GLY A 37 -8.01 -9.04 -10.04
C GLY A 37 -7.29 -10.36 -10.29
N GLY A 38 -7.05 -11.09 -9.21
CA GLY A 38 -6.39 -12.38 -9.25
C GLY A 38 -7.34 -13.53 -9.62
N SER A 39 -6.79 -14.75 -9.52
CA SER A 39 -7.47 -16.04 -9.69
C SER A 39 -8.71 -16.21 -8.79
N GLU A 40 -9.25 -17.42 -8.76
CA GLU A 40 -10.46 -17.81 -7.97
C GLU A 40 -10.46 -17.35 -6.50
N ARG A 41 -9.28 -17.29 -5.86
CA ARG A 41 -9.10 -16.77 -4.50
C ARG A 41 -8.55 -15.34 -4.44
N GLY A 42 -8.44 -14.69 -5.60
CA GLY A 42 -7.97 -13.32 -5.71
C GLY A 42 -9.05 -12.32 -5.33
N VAL A 43 -8.59 -11.08 -5.15
CA VAL A 43 -9.43 -9.92 -4.89
C VAL A 43 -9.31 -8.91 -6.02
N VAL A 44 -10.31 -8.06 -6.15
CA VAL A 44 -10.27 -6.89 -7.02
C VAL A 44 -9.20 -5.94 -6.49
N SER A 45 -8.16 -5.68 -7.28
CA SER A 45 -7.12 -4.71 -6.95
C SER A 45 -7.53 -3.29 -7.36
N SER A 46 -8.18 -3.15 -8.52
CA SER A 46 -8.73 -1.90 -9.05
C SER A 46 -9.93 -2.22 -9.95
N CYS A 47 -10.89 -1.31 -10.05
CA CYS A 47 -12.06 -1.48 -10.90
C CYS A 47 -12.46 -0.17 -11.57
N SER A 48 -13.04 -0.25 -12.79
CA SER A 48 -13.55 0.89 -13.54
C SER A 48 -14.75 1.54 -12.82
N TYR A 49 -15.04 2.77 -13.15
CA TYR A 49 -16.24 3.46 -12.63
C TYR A 49 -17.52 2.79 -13.09
N GLU A 50 -17.53 2.19 -14.28
CA GLU A 50 -18.61 1.36 -14.78
C GLU A 50 -18.85 0.13 -13.90
N ALA A 51 -17.76 -0.54 -13.48
CA ALA A 51 -17.85 -1.69 -12.57
C ALA A 51 -18.34 -1.28 -11.16
N ARG A 52 -17.95 -0.10 -10.67
CA ARG A 52 -18.42 0.44 -9.37
C ARG A 52 -19.93 0.64 -9.32
N LYS A 53 -20.58 0.94 -10.46
CA LYS A 53 -22.06 1.07 -10.53
C LYS A 53 -22.80 -0.23 -10.18
N PHE A 54 -22.13 -1.37 -10.32
CA PHE A 54 -22.63 -2.68 -9.90
C PHE A 54 -22.22 -3.06 -8.45
N GLY A 55 -21.62 -2.14 -7.71
CA GLY A 55 -21.14 -2.37 -6.34
C GLY A 55 -19.77 -3.06 -6.25
N ILE A 56 -19.04 -3.20 -7.36
CA ILE A 56 -17.68 -3.76 -7.36
C ILE A 56 -16.72 -2.71 -6.79
N HIS A 57 -15.85 -3.14 -5.85
CA HIS A 57 -14.87 -2.27 -5.22
C HIS A 57 -13.55 -3.02 -4.94
N SER A 58 -12.46 -2.28 -4.74
CA SER A 58 -11.16 -2.83 -4.34
C SER A 58 -11.27 -3.62 -3.03
N GLY A 59 -10.57 -4.76 -2.94
CA GLY A 59 -10.64 -5.68 -1.81
C GLY A 59 -11.76 -6.73 -1.90
N MET A 60 -12.77 -6.53 -2.78
CA MET A 60 -13.83 -7.52 -2.99
C MET A 60 -13.28 -8.81 -3.59
N PRO A 61 -13.72 -10.02 -3.14
CA PRO A 61 -13.37 -11.26 -3.81
C PRO A 61 -13.77 -11.25 -5.29
N SER A 62 -12.86 -11.63 -6.20
CA SER A 62 -13.10 -11.62 -7.65
C SER A 62 -14.34 -12.43 -8.05
N LYS A 63 -14.59 -13.56 -7.37
CA LYS A 63 -15.80 -14.38 -7.59
C LYS A 63 -17.08 -13.62 -7.26
N LYS A 64 -17.10 -12.82 -6.16
CA LYS A 64 -18.24 -11.98 -5.79
C LYS A 64 -18.45 -10.85 -6.80
N ALA A 65 -17.36 -10.26 -7.30
CA ALA A 65 -17.44 -9.22 -8.34
C ALA A 65 -18.11 -9.75 -9.61
N LEU A 66 -17.77 -10.95 -10.06
CA LEU A 66 -18.41 -11.60 -11.21
C LEU A 66 -19.87 -12.03 -10.94
N GLN A 67 -20.25 -12.31 -9.70
CA GLN A 67 -21.64 -12.53 -9.34
C GLN A 67 -22.48 -11.25 -9.42
N LEU A 68 -21.91 -10.09 -9.03
CA LEU A 68 -22.59 -8.81 -9.11
C LEU A 68 -22.70 -8.27 -10.54
N CYS A 69 -21.71 -8.56 -11.38
CA CYS A 69 -21.66 -8.14 -12.77
C CYS A 69 -21.06 -9.26 -13.65
N PRO A 70 -21.88 -10.24 -14.11
CA PRO A 70 -21.40 -11.36 -14.91
C PRO A 70 -20.71 -10.96 -16.22
N GLN A 71 -21.08 -9.80 -16.78
CA GLN A 71 -20.45 -9.24 -17.98
C GLN A 71 -19.15 -8.45 -17.69
N ALA A 72 -18.73 -8.33 -16.44
CA ALA A 72 -17.49 -7.64 -16.11
C ALA A 72 -16.26 -8.38 -16.66
N ILE A 73 -15.34 -7.62 -17.23
CA ILE A 73 -14.08 -8.14 -17.77
C ILE A 73 -13.07 -8.21 -16.64
N ALA A 74 -12.68 -9.43 -16.26
CA ALA A 74 -11.64 -9.67 -15.27
C ALA A 74 -10.26 -9.73 -15.95
N LEU A 75 -9.33 -8.88 -15.58
CA LEU A 75 -7.99 -8.83 -16.14
C LEU A 75 -6.94 -9.29 -15.11
N LYS A 76 -5.96 -10.04 -15.61
CA LYS A 76 -4.73 -10.31 -14.86
C LYS A 76 -3.77 -9.13 -15.08
N GLY A 77 -3.59 -8.31 -14.05
CA GLY A 77 -2.81 -7.08 -14.16
C GLY A 77 -1.32 -7.27 -14.46
N SER A 78 -0.72 -6.25 -15.10
CA SER A 78 0.71 -6.13 -15.35
C SER A 78 1.36 -5.17 -14.34
N TYR A 79 1.84 -5.70 -13.22
CA TYR A 79 2.49 -4.87 -12.18
C TYR A 79 3.77 -4.17 -12.69
N ALA A 80 4.40 -4.69 -13.75
CA ALA A 80 5.56 -4.05 -14.38
C ALA A 80 5.15 -2.73 -15.05
N ASP A 81 4.03 -2.73 -15.79
CA ASP A 81 3.50 -1.53 -16.43
C ASP A 81 2.99 -0.52 -15.39
N TYR A 82 2.28 -0.99 -14.36
CA TYR A 82 1.84 -0.10 -13.27
C TYR A 82 3.03 0.58 -12.59
N GLY A 83 4.11 -0.16 -12.34
CA GLY A 83 5.35 0.39 -11.80
C GLY A 83 6.00 1.42 -12.73
N LYS A 84 5.94 1.21 -14.06
CA LYS A 84 6.45 2.15 -15.06
C LYS A 84 5.67 3.47 -15.04
N PHE A 85 4.34 3.42 -15.14
CA PHE A 85 3.50 4.61 -15.11
C PHE A 85 3.58 5.35 -13.77
N SER A 86 3.58 4.62 -12.65
CA SER A 86 3.77 5.20 -11.32
C SER A 86 5.09 5.97 -11.20
N ARG A 87 6.20 5.44 -11.75
CA ARG A 87 7.48 6.15 -11.80
C ARG A 87 7.43 7.38 -12.69
N TRP A 88 6.76 7.29 -13.84
CA TRP A 88 6.62 8.44 -14.74
C TRP A 88 5.92 9.61 -14.06
N VAL A 89 4.73 9.37 -13.47
CA VAL A 89 4.02 10.39 -12.67
C VAL A 89 4.88 10.90 -11.51
N THR A 90 5.60 10.00 -10.81
CA THR A 90 6.51 10.40 -9.73
C THR A 90 7.58 11.38 -10.21
N ASN A 91 8.17 11.14 -11.39
CA ASN A 91 9.21 12.01 -11.97
C ASN A 91 8.66 13.38 -12.34
N ILE A 92 7.44 13.46 -12.91
CA ILE A 92 6.80 14.74 -13.25
C ILE A 92 6.57 15.55 -11.96
N ILE A 93 6.05 14.93 -10.92
CA ILE A 93 5.81 15.58 -9.61
C ILE A 93 7.14 16.03 -8.99
N ALA A 94 8.16 15.16 -8.98
CA ALA A 94 9.46 15.43 -8.39
C ALA A 94 10.19 16.60 -9.05
N ALA A 95 10.00 16.80 -10.37
CA ALA A 95 10.61 17.91 -11.10
C ALA A 95 10.01 19.27 -10.75
N LYS A 96 8.81 19.33 -10.14
CA LYS A 96 8.07 20.57 -9.93
C LYS A 96 7.72 20.86 -8.47
N ALA A 97 7.42 19.83 -7.69
CA ALA A 97 6.96 20.00 -6.32
C ALA A 97 8.12 20.31 -5.36
N PRO A 98 8.02 21.32 -4.51
CA PRO A 98 9.08 21.67 -3.55
C PRO A 98 9.28 20.56 -2.51
N LEU A 99 8.20 19.96 -2.06
CA LEU A 99 8.20 18.83 -1.14
C LEU A 99 7.01 17.91 -1.45
N PHE A 100 7.29 16.63 -1.71
CA PHE A 100 6.24 15.64 -1.92
C PHE A 100 6.52 14.36 -1.18
N GLN A 101 5.44 13.62 -0.91
CA GLN A 101 5.46 12.28 -0.34
C GLN A 101 4.71 11.34 -1.27
N LYS A 102 5.37 10.31 -1.77
CA LYS A 102 4.72 9.18 -2.42
C LYS A 102 4.11 8.29 -1.35
N ALA A 103 2.79 8.28 -1.25
CA ALA A 103 2.07 7.50 -0.23
C ALA A 103 1.80 6.07 -0.69
N SER A 104 1.55 5.87 -2.00
CA SER A 104 1.36 4.57 -2.64
C SER A 104 1.88 4.60 -4.09
N VAL A 105 1.53 3.60 -4.90
CA VAL A 105 1.87 3.56 -6.33
C VAL A 105 1.09 4.62 -7.13
N ASP A 106 -0.01 5.13 -6.60
CA ASP A 106 -0.98 6.01 -7.24
C ASP A 106 -1.34 7.26 -6.44
N GLU A 107 -0.87 7.40 -5.19
CA GLU A 107 -1.18 8.54 -4.31
C GLU A 107 0.06 9.35 -3.94
N PHE A 108 -0.08 10.68 -3.97
CA PHE A 108 0.98 11.64 -3.66
C PHE A 108 0.44 12.78 -2.80
N TYR A 109 1.18 13.17 -1.77
CA TYR A 109 0.94 14.41 -1.02
C TYR A 109 2.02 15.42 -1.36
N LEU A 110 1.62 16.67 -1.59
CA LEU A 110 2.50 17.80 -1.85
C LEU A 110 2.30 18.83 -0.75
N ASP A 111 3.39 19.35 -0.22
CA ASP A 111 3.36 20.51 0.69
C ASP A 111 3.70 21.76 -0.11
N LEU A 112 2.70 22.61 -0.29
CA LEU A 112 2.77 23.85 -1.05
C LEU A 112 2.80 25.08 -0.12
N THR A 113 3.04 24.87 1.17
CA THR A 113 3.08 25.93 2.19
C THR A 113 4.13 26.97 1.82
N GLY A 114 3.74 28.24 1.81
CA GLY A 114 4.59 29.37 1.44
C GLY A 114 4.66 29.68 -0.05
N MET A 115 4.12 28.82 -0.93
CA MET A 115 4.05 29.13 -2.37
C MET A 115 3.06 30.27 -2.68
N ASP A 116 2.08 30.48 -1.81
CA ASP A 116 1.07 31.52 -1.92
C ASP A 116 1.65 32.95 -1.89
N THR A 117 2.90 33.10 -1.48
CA THR A 117 3.65 34.37 -1.58
C THR A 117 4.06 34.72 -3.01
N PHE A 118 4.20 33.74 -3.90
CA PHE A 118 4.73 33.93 -5.25
C PHE A 118 3.77 33.48 -6.36
N PHE A 119 2.91 32.50 -6.06
CA PHE A 119 2.02 31.86 -7.04
C PHE A 119 0.63 31.65 -6.42
N ASN A 120 -0.36 31.42 -7.27
CA ASN A 120 -1.62 30.84 -6.85
C ASN A 120 -1.47 29.32 -6.71
N PRO A 121 -1.46 28.74 -5.48
CA PRO A 121 -1.22 27.32 -5.30
C PRO A 121 -2.28 26.45 -5.99
N LEU A 122 -3.53 26.88 -6.05
CA LEU A 122 -4.60 26.14 -6.73
C LEU A 122 -4.34 26.07 -8.24
N GLN A 123 -4.06 27.20 -8.87
CA GLN A 123 -3.80 27.25 -10.32
C GLN A 123 -2.57 26.42 -10.66
N TRP A 124 -1.49 26.55 -9.88
CA TRP A 124 -0.28 25.73 -10.05
C TRP A 124 -0.58 24.24 -9.96
N THR A 125 -1.46 23.83 -9.05
CA THR A 125 -1.86 22.42 -8.87
C THR A 125 -2.72 21.93 -10.02
N ILE A 126 -3.58 22.78 -10.57
CA ILE A 126 -4.37 22.51 -11.80
C ILE A 126 -3.42 22.30 -12.99
N ASP A 127 -2.43 23.17 -13.15
CA ASP A 127 -1.45 23.09 -14.25
C ASP A 127 -0.61 21.83 -14.15
N LEU A 128 -0.16 21.45 -12.94
CA LEU A 128 0.56 20.20 -12.71
C LEU A 128 -0.31 18.97 -13.04
N ARG A 129 -1.58 19.00 -12.62
CA ARG A 129 -2.54 17.94 -12.95
C ARG A 129 -2.69 17.79 -14.46
N GLN A 130 -2.86 18.92 -15.18
CA GLN A 130 -3.02 18.90 -16.64
C GLN A 130 -1.77 18.34 -17.31
N GLN A 131 -0.58 18.75 -16.87
CA GLN A 131 0.67 18.19 -17.40
C GLN A 131 0.77 16.67 -17.20
N ILE A 132 0.40 16.15 -16.03
CA ILE A 132 0.39 14.71 -15.79
C ILE A 132 -0.55 14.00 -16.77
N ILE A 133 -1.75 14.55 -17.01
CA ILE A 133 -2.71 13.99 -17.96
C ILE A 133 -2.15 14.04 -19.40
N ASP A 134 -1.60 15.16 -19.81
CA ASP A 134 -1.08 15.35 -21.18
C ASP A 134 0.07 14.41 -21.49
N GLU A 135 1.00 14.23 -20.54
CA GLU A 135 2.17 13.37 -20.73
C GLU A 135 1.84 11.88 -20.60
N THR A 136 0.99 11.50 -19.61
CA THR A 136 0.77 10.08 -19.28
C THR A 136 -0.54 9.51 -19.81
N GLN A 137 -1.47 10.36 -20.22
CA GLN A 137 -2.85 10.03 -20.60
C GLN A 137 -3.66 9.36 -19.46
N LEU A 138 -3.15 9.40 -18.22
CA LEU A 138 -3.83 8.85 -17.05
C LEU A 138 -4.74 9.89 -16.41
N PRO A 139 -6.01 9.55 -16.12
CA PRO A 139 -6.88 10.42 -15.34
C PRO A 139 -6.37 10.50 -13.89
N ILE A 140 -6.31 11.71 -13.37
CA ILE A 140 -5.87 11.99 -12.01
C ILE A 140 -6.73 13.05 -11.37
N SER A 141 -7.14 12.83 -10.13
CA SER A 141 -7.89 13.77 -9.30
C SER A 141 -7.01 14.33 -8.19
N PHE A 142 -7.31 15.55 -7.74
CA PHE A 142 -6.66 16.09 -6.56
C PHE A 142 -7.61 16.81 -5.62
N GLY A 143 -7.24 16.87 -4.34
CA GLY A 143 -7.85 17.69 -3.32
C GLY A 143 -6.82 18.58 -2.65
N MET A 144 -7.21 19.77 -2.26
CA MET A 144 -6.35 20.72 -1.55
C MET A 144 -7.01 21.15 -0.24
N GLY A 145 -6.22 21.25 0.83
CA GLY A 145 -6.69 21.69 2.14
C GLY A 145 -5.56 21.99 3.10
N SER A 146 -5.90 22.27 4.36
CA SER A 146 -4.97 22.67 5.41
C SER A 146 -4.08 21.53 5.94
N ASN A 147 -4.40 20.26 5.62
CA ASN A 147 -3.65 19.09 6.06
C ASN A 147 -3.93 17.88 5.18
N LYS A 148 -3.15 16.81 5.37
CA LYS A 148 -3.21 15.59 4.55
C LYS A 148 -4.57 14.90 4.57
N MET A 149 -5.27 14.90 5.71
CA MET A 149 -6.58 14.26 5.82
C MET A 149 -7.62 15.02 4.99
N ILE A 150 -7.69 16.35 5.15
CA ILE A 150 -8.63 17.20 4.40
C ILE A 150 -8.34 17.10 2.90
N ALA A 151 -7.07 17.18 2.49
CA ALA A 151 -6.68 17.06 1.09
C ALA A 151 -7.10 15.70 0.49
N LYS A 152 -6.88 14.58 1.20
CA LYS A 152 -7.29 13.24 0.75
C LYS A 152 -8.81 13.11 0.65
N MET A 153 -9.55 13.60 1.64
CA MET A 153 -11.01 13.55 1.62
C MET A 153 -11.57 14.40 0.48
N ALA A 154 -11.00 15.59 0.26
CA ALA A 154 -11.36 16.44 -0.88
C ALA A 154 -11.08 15.74 -2.23
N THR A 155 -9.95 15.03 -2.38
CA THR A 155 -9.68 14.21 -3.57
C THR A 155 -10.77 13.16 -3.79
N ASN A 156 -11.18 12.45 -2.72
CA ASN A 156 -12.19 11.40 -2.84
C ASN A 156 -13.55 11.94 -3.28
N GLU A 157 -13.93 13.15 -2.82
CA GLU A 157 -15.18 13.81 -3.24
C GLU A 157 -15.08 14.43 -4.66
N ALA A 158 -13.85 14.72 -5.11
CA ALA A 158 -13.59 15.25 -6.45
C ALA A 158 -13.56 14.18 -7.57
N LYS A 159 -13.38 12.90 -7.22
CA LYS A 159 -13.29 11.80 -8.20
C LYS A 159 -14.60 11.55 -8.94
N PRO A 160 -14.56 11.16 -10.22
CA PRO A 160 -13.39 10.99 -11.08
C PRO A 160 -12.97 12.26 -11.80
N ASN A 161 -11.68 12.32 -12.15
CA ASN A 161 -11.08 13.32 -13.05
C ASN A 161 -11.38 14.78 -12.66
N GLY A 162 -11.47 15.04 -11.36
CA GLY A 162 -11.85 16.34 -10.81
C GLY A 162 -10.82 16.89 -9.82
N TYR A 163 -11.16 18.04 -9.27
CA TYR A 163 -10.44 18.62 -8.14
C TYR A 163 -11.37 19.36 -7.19
N LEU A 164 -10.98 19.45 -5.93
CA LEU A 164 -11.71 20.18 -4.90
C LEU A 164 -10.73 20.86 -3.95
N GLN A 165 -10.93 22.15 -3.72
CA GLN A 165 -10.23 22.89 -2.67
C GLN A 165 -11.16 23.10 -1.47
N VAL A 166 -10.70 22.74 -0.27
CA VAL A 166 -11.34 23.10 0.99
C VAL A 166 -10.65 24.34 1.53
N PRO A 167 -11.34 25.51 1.54
CA PRO A 167 -10.76 26.75 2.07
C PRO A 167 -10.40 26.60 3.55
N PHE A 168 -9.34 27.30 3.97
CA PHE A 168 -8.94 27.36 5.37
C PHE A 168 -10.08 27.90 6.26
N GLY A 169 -10.31 27.21 7.39
CA GLY A 169 -11.40 27.54 8.33
C GLY A 169 -12.75 26.93 7.93
N LYS A 170 -12.85 26.25 6.77
CA LYS A 170 -14.05 25.56 6.30
C LYS A 170 -13.98 24.03 6.46
N GLU A 171 -12.94 23.52 7.12
CA GLU A 171 -12.69 22.08 7.25
C GLU A 171 -13.85 21.38 7.97
N LYS A 172 -14.33 21.92 9.08
CA LYS A 172 -15.45 21.36 9.84
C LYS A 172 -16.74 21.35 9.01
N GLU A 173 -17.02 22.43 8.29
CA GLU A 173 -18.19 22.54 7.41
C GLU A 173 -18.15 21.50 6.28
N PHE A 174 -16.99 21.38 5.63
CA PHE A 174 -16.77 20.36 4.60
C PHE A 174 -16.99 18.93 5.12
N LEU A 175 -16.50 18.64 6.32
CA LEU A 175 -16.58 17.31 6.91
C LEU A 175 -17.99 16.95 7.41
N ALA A 176 -18.77 17.93 7.87
CA ALA A 176 -19.94 17.69 8.69
C ALA A 176 -20.96 16.70 8.10
N SER A 177 -21.24 16.80 6.80
CA SER A 177 -22.21 15.93 6.13
C SER A 177 -21.65 14.60 5.64
N LEU A 178 -20.32 14.43 5.68
CA LEU A 178 -19.71 13.22 5.16
C LEU A 178 -19.90 12.02 6.12
N PRO A 179 -20.15 10.82 5.58
CA PRO A 179 -20.23 9.60 6.38
C PRO A 179 -18.91 9.31 7.10
N VAL A 180 -18.97 8.75 8.31
CA VAL A 180 -17.78 8.46 9.14
C VAL A 180 -16.77 7.52 8.50
N ASN A 181 -17.22 6.60 7.66
CA ASN A 181 -16.34 5.66 6.94
C ASN A 181 -15.50 6.34 5.82
N LYS A 182 -15.75 7.62 5.53
CA LYS A 182 -14.90 8.43 4.64
C LYS A 182 -13.61 8.90 5.34
N ILE A 183 -13.56 8.90 6.67
CA ILE A 183 -12.36 9.29 7.42
C ILE A 183 -11.26 8.25 7.19
N PRO A 184 -10.05 8.65 6.72
CA PRO A 184 -8.94 7.73 6.57
C PRO A 184 -8.59 7.02 7.89
N GLY A 185 -8.64 5.67 7.85
CA GLY A 185 -8.42 4.80 9.02
C GLY A 185 -9.69 4.25 9.68
N VAL A 186 -10.88 4.71 9.29
CA VAL A 186 -12.15 4.07 9.67
C VAL A 186 -12.42 2.92 8.70
N GLY A 187 -12.11 1.70 9.14
CA GLY A 187 -12.49 0.47 8.44
C GLY A 187 -13.80 -0.11 8.96
N ASP A 188 -14.23 -1.24 8.40
CA ASP A 188 -15.53 -1.85 8.69
C ASP A 188 -15.76 -2.09 10.20
N GLN A 189 -14.76 -2.58 10.93
CA GLN A 189 -14.89 -2.82 12.38
C GLN A 189 -15.15 -1.53 13.16
N THR A 190 -14.38 -0.46 12.88
CA THR A 190 -14.59 0.84 13.51
C THR A 190 -15.93 1.43 13.11
N TYR A 191 -16.34 1.27 11.86
CA TYR A 191 -17.63 1.73 11.36
C TYR A 191 -18.81 1.07 12.10
N GLU A 192 -18.75 -0.25 12.30
CA GLU A 192 -19.81 -0.97 13.04
C GLU A 192 -19.89 -0.54 14.52
N ILE A 193 -18.74 -0.24 15.16
CA ILE A 193 -18.72 0.31 16.52
C ILE A 193 -19.40 1.69 16.56
N LEU A 194 -19.02 2.59 15.65
CA LEU A 194 -19.60 3.93 15.56
C LEU A 194 -21.12 3.88 15.28
N LYS A 195 -21.52 3.01 14.37
CA LYS A 195 -22.92 2.78 14.03
C LYS A 195 -23.74 2.28 15.24
N ALA A 196 -23.17 1.37 16.04
CA ALA A 196 -23.81 0.90 17.29
C ALA A 196 -23.96 2.03 18.34
N MET A 197 -23.14 3.09 18.23
CA MET A 197 -23.26 4.31 19.04
C MET A 197 -24.22 5.35 18.44
N GLY A 198 -24.87 5.06 17.30
CA GLY A 198 -25.73 6.01 16.58
C GLY A 198 -24.96 7.10 15.81
N ILE A 199 -23.66 6.89 15.52
CA ILE A 199 -22.77 7.84 14.85
C ILE A 199 -22.64 7.42 13.38
N TYR A 200 -23.19 8.20 12.47
CA TYR A 200 -23.21 7.93 11.02
C TYR A 200 -22.43 8.96 10.21
N THR A 201 -22.43 10.23 10.65
CA THR A 201 -21.73 11.34 10.00
C THR A 201 -20.54 11.81 10.83
N ILE A 202 -19.64 12.53 10.18
CA ILE A 202 -18.50 13.13 10.88
C ILE A 202 -18.96 14.20 11.89
N ASN A 203 -20.06 14.88 11.59
CA ASN A 203 -20.67 15.79 12.56
C ASN A 203 -21.11 15.08 13.84
N ASP A 204 -21.66 13.86 13.74
CA ASP A 204 -22.10 13.10 14.92
C ASP A 204 -20.91 12.79 15.85
N ILE A 205 -19.71 12.56 15.30
CA ILE A 205 -18.48 12.42 16.08
C ILE A 205 -18.19 13.71 16.87
N SER A 206 -18.30 14.88 16.20
CA SER A 206 -18.01 16.16 16.81
C SER A 206 -18.96 16.56 17.94
N LEU A 207 -20.14 15.94 17.98
CA LEU A 207 -21.15 16.11 19.03
C LEU A 207 -20.91 15.22 20.26
N GLN A 208 -20.05 14.20 20.13
CA GLN A 208 -19.66 13.36 21.26
C GLN A 208 -18.59 14.06 22.12
N THR A 209 -18.46 13.60 23.36
CA THR A 209 -17.29 13.99 24.16
C THR A 209 -16.08 13.11 23.78
N LYS A 210 -14.89 13.64 24.01
CA LYS A 210 -13.64 12.94 23.74
C LYS A 210 -13.56 11.63 24.57
N GLU A 211 -14.02 11.71 25.83
CA GLU A 211 -13.98 10.63 26.82
C GLU A 211 -14.83 9.45 26.37
N VAL A 212 -16.04 9.69 25.85
CA VAL A 212 -16.93 8.64 25.32
C VAL A 212 -16.29 7.88 24.15
N LEU A 213 -15.64 8.60 23.25
CA LEU A 213 -14.97 7.97 22.11
C LEU A 213 -13.70 7.23 22.55
N GLU A 214 -12.96 7.76 23.52
CA GLU A 214 -11.75 7.13 24.06
C GLU A 214 -12.08 5.84 24.85
N GLU A 215 -13.18 5.81 25.60
CA GLU A 215 -13.65 4.61 26.28
C GLU A 215 -13.93 3.46 25.30
N ARG A 216 -14.51 3.76 24.13
CA ARG A 216 -14.92 2.76 23.13
C ARG A 216 -13.83 2.35 22.16
N LEU A 217 -12.94 3.27 21.79
CA LEU A 217 -11.96 3.11 20.71
C LEU A 217 -10.52 3.33 21.18
N GLY A 218 -10.29 3.59 22.47
CA GLY A 218 -8.98 3.92 23.00
C GLY A 218 -8.40 5.21 22.39
N LYS A 219 -7.10 5.29 22.30
CA LYS A 219 -6.39 6.45 21.69
C LYS A 219 -6.87 6.81 20.30
N TRP A 220 -7.40 5.84 19.55
CA TRP A 220 -7.99 6.07 18.23
C TRP A 220 -9.26 6.92 18.32
N GLY A 221 -10.08 6.76 19.37
CA GLY A 221 -11.26 7.58 19.61
C GLY A 221 -10.92 9.05 19.80
N THR A 222 -9.86 9.35 20.56
CA THR A 222 -9.31 10.71 20.68
C THR A 222 -8.86 11.30 19.35
N ASP A 223 -8.15 10.49 18.53
CA ASP A 223 -7.68 10.95 17.20
C ASP A 223 -8.86 11.21 16.26
N LEU A 224 -9.87 10.34 16.31
CA LEU A 224 -11.10 10.46 15.52
C LEU A 224 -11.90 11.72 15.89
N TRP A 225 -11.99 12.02 17.20
CA TRP A 225 -12.61 13.26 17.68
C TRP A 225 -11.89 14.50 17.13
N ASN A 226 -10.57 14.56 17.22
CA ASN A 226 -9.80 15.65 16.64
C ASN A 226 -10.01 15.77 15.13
N LYS A 227 -10.03 14.64 14.41
CA LYS A 227 -10.28 14.58 12.97
C LYS A 227 -11.66 15.14 12.59
N SER A 228 -12.68 14.96 13.42
CA SER A 228 -14.01 15.51 13.13
C SER A 228 -14.07 17.04 13.09
N PHE A 229 -13.10 17.72 13.71
CA PHE A 229 -12.90 19.17 13.63
C PHE A 229 -11.92 19.57 12.50
N GLY A 230 -11.46 18.63 11.68
CA GLY A 230 -10.49 18.90 10.63
C GLY A 230 -9.04 18.97 11.12
N LEU A 231 -8.77 18.60 12.37
CA LEU A 231 -7.44 18.67 12.97
C LEU A 231 -6.62 17.41 12.64
N HIS A 232 -5.49 17.60 11.95
CA HIS A 232 -4.55 16.53 11.62
C HIS A 232 -3.15 17.09 11.38
N ASN A 233 -2.15 16.63 12.14
CA ASN A 233 -0.82 17.23 12.17
C ASN A 233 0.26 16.44 11.41
N SER A 234 -0.13 15.38 10.66
CA SER A 234 0.85 14.60 9.90
C SER A 234 1.56 15.46 8.86
N GLU A 235 2.89 15.39 8.84
CA GLU A 235 3.73 16.09 7.88
C GLU A 235 3.81 15.36 6.54
N VAL A 236 4.07 16.10 5.48
CA VAL A 236 4.53 15.54 4.20
C VAL A 236 6.00 15.21 4.34
N ARG A 237 6.37 13.94 4.13
CA ARG A 237 7.76 13.46 4.27
C ARG A 237 8.19 12.78 2.98
N GLN A 238 9.28 13.24 2.41
CA GLN A 238 9.78 12.74 1.13
C GLN A 238 10.10 11.24 1.17
N TYR A 239 10.62 10.76 2.26
CA TYR A 239 11.01 9.36 2.44
C TYR A 239 10.61 8.85 3.83
N ARG A 240 10.14 7.62 3.87
CA ARG A 240 9.95 6.86 5.10
C ARG A 240 10.64 5.53 4.97
N GLU A 241 11.56 5.27 5.86
CA GLU A 241 12.29 4.03 5.89
C GLU A 241 11.37 2.82 6.14
N ALA A 242 11.50 1.79 5.31
CA ALA A 242 10.76 0.54 5.50
C ALA A 242 11.24 -0.14 6.79
N LYS A 243 10.30 -0.54 7.64
CA LYS A 243 10.59 -1.26 8.89
C LYS A 243 10.64 -2.79 8.71
N SER A 244 10.10 -3.29 7.63
CA SER A 244 10.07 -4.72 7.30
C SER A 244 9.86 -4.93 5.80
N ILE A 245 10.34 -6.06 5.29
CA ILE A 245 10.08 -6.57 3.94
C ILE A 245 9.41 -7.93 4.09
N SER A 246 8.34 -8.20 3.33
CA SER A 246 7.62 -9.48 3.41
C SER A 246 7.09 -9.92 2.06
N SER A 247 6.95 -11.23 1.90
CA SER A 247 6.24 -11.81 0.77
C SER A 247 5.32 -12.93 1.25
N GLU A 248 4.09 -12.93 0.75
CA GLU A 248 3.08 -13.93 1.07
C GLU A 248 2.48 -14.50 -0.21
N ASN A 249 2.07 -15.76 -0.17
CA ASN A 249 1.36 -16.41 -1.26
C ASN A 249 0.09 -17.10 -0.74
N THR A 250 -1.06 -16.73 -1.29
CA THR A 250 -2.33 -17.45 -1.11
C THR A 250 -2.47 -18.45 -2.23
N PHE A 251 -2.48 -19.73 -1.89
CA PHE A 251 -2.62 -20.81 -2.88
C PHE A 251 -4.02 -20.86 -3.47
N ASN A 252 -4.14 -21.15 -4.76
CA ASN A 252 -5.45 -21.39 -5.42
C ASN A 252 -6.21 -22.53 -4.76
N GLU A 253 -5.49 -23.59 -4.36
CA GLU A 253 -5.98 -24.72 -3.59
C GLU A 253 -5.18 -24.87 -2.31
N ASN A 254 -5.81 -25.39 -1.25
CA ASN A 254 -5.11 -25.66 -0.01
C ASN A 254 -4.03 -26.74 -0.22
N LYS A 255 -2.86 -26.54 0.35
CA LYS A 255 -1.70 -27.45 0.18
C LYS A 255 -1.38 -28.15 1.49
N THR A 256 -1.06 -29.46 1.38
CA THR A 256 -0.64 -30.29 2.51
C THR A 256 0.72 -30.93 2.29
N ASP A 257 1.22 -30.95 1.04
CA ASP A 257 2.50 -31.53 0.67
C ASP A 257 3.66 -30.76 1.33
N PRO A 258 4.41 -31.38 2.25
CA PRO A 258 5.51 -30.70 2.94
C PRO A 258 6.67 -30.30 2.02
N VAL A 259 6.89 -31.04 0.93
CA VAL A 259 7.97 -30.74 -0.03
C VAL A 259 7.63 -29.46 -0.78
N PHE A 260 6.39 -29.38 -1.29
CA PHE A 260 5.88 -28.18 -1.95
C PHE A 260 5.89 -26.96 -1.00
N LEU A 261 5.40 -27.12 0.25
CA LEU A 261 5.35 -26.04 1.22
C LEU A 261 6.76 -25.51 1.58
N MET A 262 7.71 -26.41 1.64
CA MET A 262 9.10 -26.07 1.93
C MET A 262 9.77 -25.34 0.75
N SER A 263 9.53 -25.80 -0.49
CA SER A 263 10.03 -25.13 -1.71
C SER A 263 9.45 -23.72 -1.84
N GLU A 264 8.18 -23.55 -1.51
CA GLU A 264 7.53 -22.24 -1.54
C GLU A 264 8.10 -21.27 -0.49
N LEU A 265 8.40 -21.75 0.72
CA LEU A 265 9.07 -20.94 1.74
C LEU A 265 10.46 -20.48 1.28
N VAL A 266 11.24 -21.38 0.65
CA VAL A 266 12.54 -21.02 0.05
C VAL A 266 12.36 -19.94 -1.01
N ARG A 267 11.42 -20.11 -1.92
CA ARG A 267 11.11 -19.14 -2.98
C ARG A 267 10.72 -17.76 -2.43
N LEU A 268 9.87 -17.72 -1.40
CA LEU A 268 9.48 -16.46 -0.74
C LEU A 268 10.68 -15.80 -0.06
N THR A 269 11.54 -16.59 0.59
CA THR A 269 12.74 -16.11 1.27
C THR A 269 13.74 -15.52 0.27
N GLU A 270 14.05 -16.23 -0.83
CA GLU A 270 14.94 -15.74 -1.88
C GLU A 270 14.46 -14.41 -2.46
N LYS A 271 13.13 -14.27 -2.65
CA LYS A 271 12.54 -13.04 -3.16
C LYS A 271 12.79 -11.85 -2.23
N ILE A 272 12.49 -11.99 -0.93
CA ILE A 272 12.62 -10.87 0.02
C ILE A 272 14.07 -10.60 0.39
N ALA A 273 14.94 -11.61 0.42
CA ALA A 273 16.37 -11.43 0.63
C ALA A 273 17.03 -10.68 -0.55
N PHE A 274 16.62 -10.97 -1.78
CA PHE A 274 17.03 -10.20 -2.95
C PHE A 274 16.59 -8.73 -2.83
N GLU A 275 15.32 -8.45 -2.48
CA GLU A 275 14.82 -7.09 -2.28
C GLU A 275 15.57 -6.38 -1.16
N LEU A 276 15.86 -7.06 -0.06
CA LEU A 276 16.66 -6.55 1.06
C LEU A 276 18.06 -6.10 0.62
N ARG A 277 18.76 -6.91 -0.19
CA ARG A 277 20.08 -6.57 -0.74
C ARG A 277 20.04 -5.42 -1.74
N GLN A 278 18.98 -5.35 -2.58
CA GLN A 278 18.80 -4.21 -3.50
C GLN A 278 18.63 -2.88 -2.75
N ASP A 279 18.03 -2.92 -1.55
CA ASP A 279 17.87 -1.75 -0.67
C ASP A 279 19.13 -1.47 0.19
N GLY A 280 20.20 -2.29 0.06
CA GLY A 280 21.43 -2.16 0.84
C GLY A 280 21.23 -2.44 2.34
N LYS A 281 20.24 -3.27 2.70
CA LYS A 281 19.86 -3.51 4.10
C LYS A 281 20.16 -4.92 4.58
N ALA A 282 20.28 -5.07 5.90
CA ALA A 282 20.28 -6.34 6.62
C ALA A 282 19.07 -6.43 7.55
N ALA A 283 18.67 -7.64 7.92
CA ALA A 283 17.56 -7.91 8.82
C ALA A 283 18.04 -8.61 10.08
N GLY A 284 17.49 -8.23 11.24
CA GLY A 284 17.75 -8.84 12.56
C GLY A 284 16.64 -9.76 13.06
N CYS A 285 15.51 -9.88 12.34
CA CYS A 285 14.41 -10.72 12.76
C CYS A 285 13.72 -11.37 11.56
N VAL A 286 13.42 -12.66 11.70
CA VAL A 286 12.72 -13.49 10.70
C VAL A 286 11.38 -13.95 11.28
N ALA A 287 10.31 -13.87 10.51
CA ALA A 287 9.00 -14.38 10.86
C ALA A 287 8.40 -15.24 9.74
N VAL A 288 7.71 -16.32 10.14
CA VAL A 288 6.90 -17.16 9.27
C VAL A 288 5.44 -17.01 9.66
N LYS A 289 4.56 -16.89 8.66
CA LYS A 289 3.10 -16.83 8.80
C LYS A 289 2.46 -18.00 8.07
N ILE A 290 1.49 -18.64 8.74
CA ILE A 290 0.61 -19.66 8.15
C ILE A 290 -0.83 -19.19 8.32
N ARG A 291 -1.63 -19.30 7.26
CA ARG A 291 -3.08 -19.18 7.33
C ARG A 291 -3.72 -20.47 6.87
N TYR A 292 -4.63 -20.99 7.67
CA TYR A 292 -5.41 -22.18 7.41
C TYR A 292 -6.69 -21.87 6.60
N PRO A 293 -7.42 -22.89 6.08
CA PRO A 293 -8.65 -22.68 5.30
C PRO A 293 -9.78 -21.98 6.06
N ASP A 294 -9.84 -22.16 7.37
CA ASP A 294 -10.78 -21.51 8.31
C ASP A 294 -10.39 -20.05 8.64
N PHE A 295 -9.37 -19.51 7.97
CA PHE A 295 -8.77 -18.19 8.19
C PHE A 295 -8.05 -18.03 9.55
N GLU A 296 -7.94 -19.10 10.36
CA GLU A 296 -7.01 -19.10 11.49
C GLU A 296 -5.61 -18.73 10.98
N THR A 297 -5.04 -17.67 11.54
CA THR A 297 -3.70 -17.21 11.16
C THR A 297 -2.76 -17.32 12.34
N THR A 298 -1.66 -18.03 12.15
CA THR A 298 -0.60 -18.16 13.15
C THR A 298 0.70 -17.63 12.59
N SER A 299 1.52 -17.03 13.45
CA SER A 299 2.86 -16.58 13.09
C SER A 299 3.87 -16.85 14.20
N ARG A 300 5.12 -17.05 13.82
CA ARG A 300 6.23 -17.19 14.74
C ARG A 300 7.43 -16.44 14.22
N GLN A 301 8.16 -15.78 15.11
CA GLN A 301 9.35 -15.02 14.77
C GLN A 301 10.50 -15.33 15.72
N THR A 302 11.71 -15.06 15.26
CA THR A 302 12.92 -15.11 16.08
C THR A 302 13.92 -14.06 15.64
N THR A 303 14.68 -13.54 16.59
CA THR A 303 15.82 -12.66 16.31
C THR A 303 16.99 -13.50 15.80
N ILE A 304 17.74 -12.94 14.85
CA ILE A 304 18.91 -13.54 14.23
C ILE A 304 20.05 -12.51 14.20
N PRO A 305 21.31 -12.92 14.03
CA PRO A 305 22.37 -12.02 13.66
C PRO A 305 22.00 -11.24 12.38
N LEU A 306 22.40 -9.98 12.30
CA LEU A 306 22.13 -9.14 11.13
C LEU A 306 22.66 -9.80 9.86
N THR A 307 21.78 -10.07 8.91
CA THR A 307 22.14 -10.71 7.65
C THR A 307 21.20 -10.31 6.50
N CYS A 308 21.71 -10.39 5.27
CA CYS A 308 20.94 -10.31 4.03
C CYS A 308 21.11 -11.59 3.17
N ALA A 309 21.80 -12.58 3.70
CA ALA A 309 22.15 -13.83 3.02
C ALA A 309 21.02 -14.86 3.12
N ASP A 310 20.51 -15.31 1.98
CA ASP A 310 19.41 -16.30 1.97
C ASP A 310 19.82 -17.65 2.55
N ASP A 311 21.11 -18.06 2.44
CA ASP A 311 21.62 -19.29 3.05
C ASP A 311 21.62 -19.28 4.59
N GLU A 312 21.62 -18.10 5.20
CA GLU A 312 21.51 -17.94 6.65
C GLU A 312 20.02 -17.80 7.09
N ILE A 313 19.18 -17.17 6.25
CA ILE A 313 17.76 -16.96 6.56
C ILE A 313 16.93 -18.22 6.33
N ILE A 314 17.19 -18.98 5.26
CA ILE A 314 16.40 -20.18 4.88
C ILE A 314 16.33 -21.24 5.98
N PRO A 315 17.45 -21.62 6.66
CA PRO A 315 17.40 -22.59 7.74
C PRO A 315 16.48 -22.15 8.89
N VAL A 316 16.53 -20.86 9.25
CA VAL A 316 15.67 -20.28 10.29
C VAL A 316 14.19 -20.30 9.89
N VAL A 317 13.88 -19.97 8.65
CA VAL A 317 12.51 -20.03 8.11
C VAL A 317 11.97 -21.46 8.18
N LYS A 318 12.78 -22.46 7.80
CA LYS A 318 12.40 -23.87 7.86
C LYS A 318 12.15 -24.33 9.30
N GLU A 319 13.02 -23.95 10.23
CA GLU A 319 12.86 -24.27 11.65
C GLU A 319 11.57 -23.65 12.24
N LEU A 320 11.31 -22.35 11.96
CA LEU A 320 10.10 -21.66 12.39
C LEU A 320 8.84 -22.32 11.82
N PHE A 321 8.88 -22.73 10.55
CA PHE A 321 7.79 -23.44 9.91
C PHE A 321 7.50 -24.76 10.59
N HIS A 322 8.53 -25.60 10.86
CA HIS A 322 8.36 -26.87 11.56
C HIS A 322 7.76 -26.71 12.96
N LYS A 323 8.14 -25.64 13.69
CA LYS A 323 7.55 -25.32 15.00
C LYS A 323 6.11 -24.82 14.95
N LEU A 324 5.69 -24.29 13.80
CA LEU A 324 4.38 -23.65 13.62
C LEU A 324 3.38 -24.57 12.94
N TYR A 325 3.84 -25.42 12.01
CA TYR A 325 2.99 -26.23 11.17
C TYR A 325 2.37 -27.42 11.92
N LYS A 326 1.05 -27.49 11.94
CA LYS A 326 0.29 -28.66 12.39
C LYS A 326 0.27 -29.70 11.26
N LYS A 327 1.09 -30.75 11.39
CA LYS A 327 1.27 -31.78 10.35
C LYS A 327 -0.07 -32.31 9.83
N GLY A 328 -0.22 -32.32 8.52
CA GLY A 328 -1.44 -32.78 7.83
C GLY A 328 -2.57 -31.73 7.75
N LYS A 329 -2.54 -30.62 8.50
CA LYS A 329 -3.54 -29.56 8.35
C LYS A 329 -3.30 -28.80 7.04
N PRO A 330 -4.29 -28.68 6.13
CA PRO A 330 -4.12 -27.97 4.87
C PRO A 330 -3.78 -26.51 5.10
N ILE A 331 -2.88 -25.93 4.30
CA ILE A 331 -2.46 -24.54 4.34
C ILE A 331 -3.08 -23.76 3.18
N ARG A 332 -3.69 -22.61 3.50
CA ARG A 332 -4.24 -21.66 2.54
C ARG A 332 -3.20 -20.62 2.08
N LEU A 333 -2.37 -20.15 3.01
CA LEU A 333 -1.38 -19.07 2.75
C LEU A 333 -0.11 -19.35 3.54
N LEU A 334 1.03 -19.11 2.90
CA LEU A 334 2.34 -18.98 3.53
C LEU A 334 2.91 -17.59 3.34
N GLY A 335 3.65 -17.11 4.34
CA GLY A 335 4.35 -15.84 4.30
C GLY A 335 5.67 -15.88 5.05
N VAL A 336 6.63 -15.09 4.57
CA VAL A 336 7.90 -14.82 5.24
C VAL A 336 8.08 -13.31 5.36
N ARG A 337 8.53 -12.83 6.52
CA ARG A 337 8.81 -11.43 6.80
C ARG A 337 10.20 -11.29 7.42
N LEU A 338 10.93 -10.30 6.95
CA LEU A 338 12.18 -9.82 7.53
C LEU A 338 11.91 -8.45 8.17
N SER A 339 12.36 -8.23 9.38
CA SER A 339 12.19 -6.99 10.15
C SER A 339 13.45 -6.66 10.94
N GLU A 340 13.42 -5.57 11.72
CA GLU A 340 14.61 -4.98 12.35
C GLU A 340 15.65 -4.66 11.28
N LEU A 341 15.21 -3.91 10.26
CA LEU A 341 16.04 -3.56 9.12
C LEU A 341 17.02 -2.46 9.50
N THR A 342 18.28 -2.61 9.07
CA THR A 342 19.34 -1.64 9.28
C THR A 342 20.15 -1.45 7.99
N ASN A 343 20.73 -0.26 7.83
CA ASN A 343 21.73 0.06 6.80
C ASN A 343 23.15 -0.22 7.29
N GLU A 344 23.33 -0.69 8.54
CA GLU A 344 24.64 -1.01 9.06
C GLU A 344 25.24 -2.16 8.25
N ALA A 345 26.48 -1.99 7.86
CA ALA A 345 27.24 -3.05 7.22
C ALA A 345 27.22 -4.29 8.11
N VAL A 346 26.85 -5.44 7.55
CA VAL A 346 26.87 -6.73 8.26
C VAL A 346 28.24 -6.86 8.91
N GLN A 347 28.27 -6.91 10.25
CA GLN A 347 29.49 -6.96 11.01
C GLN A 347 30.25 -8.22 10.57
N ALA A 348 31.40 -8.02 9.96
CA ALA A 348 32.23 -9.10 9.45
C ALA A 348 32.62 -10.00 10.61
N ASN A 349 32.05 -11.19 10.69
CA ASN A 349 32.51 -12.22 11.60
C ASN A 349 33.90 -12.63 11.13
N LEU A 350 34.95 -12.42 11.95
CA LEU A 350 36.36 -12.69 11.64
C LEU A 350 36.63 -14.12 11.16
N PHE A 351 35.68 -15.03 11.37
CA PHE A 351 35.79 -16.46 11.03
C PHE A 351 35.00 -16.88 9.77
N ASN A 352 34.21 -16.00 9.17
CA ASN A 352 33.46 -16.28 7.94
C ASN A 352 34.05 -15.49 6.76
N ASN A 353 34.19 -16.16 5.62
CA ASN A 353 34.69 -15.58 4.36
C ASN A 353 33.62 -14.65 3.76
N VAL A 354 33.28 -13.55 4.48
CA VAL A 354 32.20 -12.60 4.20
C VAL A 354 32.37 -11.96 2.83
N GLU A 355 33.61 -11.65 2.43
CA GLU A 355 33.89 -11.07 1.13
C GLU A 355 33.47 -12.00 -0.03
N ARG A 356 33.85 -13.28 0.06
CA ARG A 356 33.52 -14.26 -0.99
C ARG A 356 32.00 -14.54 -1.08
N LYS A 357 31.27 -14.49 0.04
CA LYS A 357 29.80 -14.59 0.07
C LYS A 357 29.16 -13.36 -0.57
N ASN A 358 29.65 -12.17 -0.24
CA ASN A 358 29.14 -10.92 -0.82
C ASN A 358 29.33 -10.87 -2.34
N ASP A 359 30.50 -11.33 -2.82
CA ASP A 359 30.78 -11.40 -4.26
C ASP A 359 29.87 -12.40 -4.96
N LEU A 360 29.58 -13.56 -4.34
CA LEU A 360 28.63 -14.53 -4.86
C LEU A 360 27.22 -13.91 -4.97
N TYR A 361 26.74 -13.25 -3.92
CA TYR A 361 25.40 -12.62 -3.96
C TYR A 361 25.33 -11.47 -4.94
N LYS A 362 26.38 -10.65 -5.09
CA LYS A 362 26.45 -9.63 -6.15
C LYS A 362 26.34 -10.27 -7.53
N ALA A 363 27.09 -11.32 -7.81
CA ALA A 363 27.03 -12.02 -9.10
C ALA A 363 25.64 -12.62 -9.37
N ILE A 364 25.00 -13.24 -8.35
CA ILE A 364 23.63 -13.75 -8.44
C ILE A 364 22.63 -12.63 -8.72
N ASP A 365 22.73 -11.53 -8.00
CA ASP A 365 21.84 -10.39 -8.11
C ASP A 365 22.02 -9.67 -9.46
N ASP A 366 23.23 -9.56 -9.97
CA ASP A 366 23.52 -9.04 -11.31
C ASP A 366 22.87 -9.89 -12.41
N VAL A 367 22.93 -11.22 -12.31
CA VAL A 367 22.23 -12.12 -13.23
C VAL A 367 20.72 -11.93 -13.15
N LYS A 368 20.15 -11.83 -11.93
CA LYS A 368 18.72 -11.59 -11.71
C LYS A 368 18.26 -10.23 -12.25
N ASN A 369 19.09 -9.20 -12.11
CA ASN A 369 18.82 -7.86 -12.65
C ASN A 369 18.85 -7.83 -14.17
N ARG A 370 19.80 -8.51 -14.82
CA ARG A 370 19.97 -8.56 -16.29
C ARG A 370 18.93 -9.41 -16.99
N PHE A 371 18.62 -10.59 -16.44
CA PHE A 371 17.82 -11.62 -17.12
C PHE A 371 16.46 -11.85 -16.52
N GLY A 372 16.14 -11.17 -15.39
CA GLY A 372 14.89 -11.29 -14.67
C GLY A 372 14.97 -12.18 -13.42
N LYS A 373 14.24 -11.78 -12.41
CA LYS A 373 14.28 -12.36 -11.04
C LYS A 373 14.00 -13.87 -10.99
N MET A 374 13.32 -14.44 -11.98
CA MET A 374 12.89 -15.85 -12.02
C MET A 374 13.84 -16.76 -12.81
N LYS A 375 14.86 -16.22 -13.47
CA LYS A 375 15.77 -17.01 -14.35
C LYS A 375 16.84 -17.80 -13.58
N LEU A 376 17.17 -17.34 -12.38
CA LEU A 376 18.10 -18.03 -11.47
C LEU A 376 17.42 -18.31 -10.15
N LYS A 377 17.31 -19.59 -9.81
CA LYS A 377 16.66 -20.10 -8.59
C LYS A 377 17.54 -21.14 -7.93
N ARG A 378 17.35 -21.38 -6.63
CA ARG A 378 17.89 -22.55 -5.96
C ARG A 378 17.14 -23.82 -6.40
N ALA A 379 17.83 -24.95 -6.52
CA ALA A 379 17.20 -26.23 -6.85
C ALA A 379 16.10 -26.60 -5.83
N SER A 380 16.20 -26.12 -4.59
CA SER A 380 15.21 -26.36 -3.53
C SER A 380 14.00 -25.41 -3.55
N SER A 381 13.95 -24.45 -4.48
CA SER A 381 12.82 -23.50 -4.59
C SER A 381 11.80 -23.90 -5.67
N GLY A 382 11.95 -25.05 -6.29
CA GLY A 382 11.01 -25.65 -7.25
C GLY A 382 11.03 -25.00 -8.64
#